data_982853f8347016e48650636cd4b5341f
#
_entry.id   982853f8347016e48650636cd4b5341f
#
_cell.length_a   1.000
_cell.length_b   1.000
_cell.length_c   1.000
_cell.angle_alpha   90.00
_cell.angle_beta   90.00
_cell.angle_gamma   90.00
#
_symmetry.space_group_name_H-M   'P 1'
#
loop_
_entity.id
_entity.type
_entity.pdbx_description
1 polymer ?
#
loop_
_entity_poly.entity_id
_entity_poly.type
_entity_poly.pdbx_seq_one_letter_code
_entity_poly.pdbx_strand_id
1 'polypeptide(L)' 'SHLCVRVAGDYEAVRAYHKELGCVCFENHEMGLYFINDPDDYWIEVLPLNH' A
#
# COMPACT_ATOMS: atom_id res chain seq x y z
N SER A 1 13.72 -0.90 8.56
CA SER A 1 12.32 -0.76 8.96
C SER A 1 11.56 0.03 7.93
N HIS A 2 10.26 -0.07 7.92
CA HIS A 2 9.41 0.61 6.96
C HIS A 2 8.22 1.23 7.69
N LEU A 3 7.59 2.21 7.04
CA LEU A 3 6.38 2.82 7.57
C LEU A 3 5.18 1.93 7.26
N CYS A 4 4.16 2.04 8.08
CA CYS A 4 2.93 1.30 7.92
C CYS A 4 1.76 2.29 7.95
N VAL A 5 0.95 2.28 6.90
CA VAL A 5 -0.19 3.19 6.78
C VAL A 5 -1.47 2.36 6.70
N ARG A 6 -2.44 2.68 7.54
CA ARG A 6 -3.74 2.03 7.52
C ARG A 6 -4.75 2.93 6.81
N VAL A 7 -5.50 2.35 5.91
CA VAL A 7 -6.46 3.08 5.08
C VAL A 7 -7.86 2.94 5.67
N ALA A 8 -8.45 4.05 6.05
CA ALA A 8 -9.85 4.10 6.45
C ALA A 8 -10.67 4.36 5.19
N GLY A 9 -11.70 3.54 4.95
CA GLY A 9 -12.54 3.70 3.78
C GLY A 9 -12.24 2.65 2.72
N ASP A 10 -12.28 3.06 1.45
CA ASP A 10 -12.17 2.12 0.34
C ASP A 10 -10.71 1.79 0.02
N TYR A 11 -10.23 0.73 0.65
CA TYR A 11 -8.88 0.23 0.44
C TYR A 11 -8.60 -0.10 -1.03
N GLU A 12 -9.57 -0.71 -1.73
CA GLU A 12 -9.36 -1.10 -3.12
C GLU A 12 -9.21 0.09 -4.04
N ALA A 13 -9.94 1.18 -3.76
CA ALA A 13 -9.80 2.39 -4.56
C ALA A 13 -8.43 3.03 -4.35
N VAL A 14 -7.94 3.04 -3.13
CA VAL A 14 -6.61 3.57 -2.82
C VAL A 14 -5.53 2.72 -3.47
N ARG A 15 -5.69 1.39 -3.44
CA ARG A 15 -4.75 0.49 -4.08
C ARG A 15 -4.69 0.72 -5.59
N ALA A 16 -5.85 0.87 -6.22
CA ALA A 16 -5.92 1.13 -7.66
C ALA A 16 -5.25 2.45 -8.00
N TYR A 17 -5.43 3.46 -7.17
CA TYR A 17 -4.79 4.75 -7.36
C TYR A 17 -3.27 4.63 -7.31
N HIS A 18 -2.73 3.92 -6.34
CA HIS A 18 -1.29 3.72 -6.24
C HIS A 18 -0.74 2.91 -7.41
N LYS A 19 -1.50 1.94 -7.88
CA LYS A 19 -1.10 1.17 -9.06
C LYS A 19 -1.02 2.05 -10.29
N GLU A 20 -1.97 2.95 -10.45
CA GLU A 20 -1.98 3.88 -11.57
C GLU A 20 -0.79 4.83 -11.53
N LEU A 21 -0.37 5.23 -10.33
CA LEU A 21 0.82 6.05 -10.16
C LEU A 21 2.11 5.29 -10.42
N GLY A 22 2.04 3.96 -10.45
CA GLY A 22 3.22 3.13 -10.69
C GLY A 22 4.16 2.99 -9.53
N CYS A 23 3.68 3.25 -8.31
CA CYS A 23 4.53 3.20 -7.13
C CYS A 23 4.39 1.91 -6.31
N VAL A 24 3.51 1.00 -6.71
CA VAL A 24 3.36 -0.28 -6.01
C VAL A 24 4.54 -1.17 -6.33
N CYS A 25 5.29 -1.60 -5.33
CA CYS A 25 6.47 -2.44 -5.53
C CYS A 25 6.25 -3.90 -5.13
N PHE A 26 5.24 -4.18 -4.31
CA PHE A 26 4.95 -5.54 -3.90
C PHE A 26 3.51 -5.64 -3.43
N GLU A 27 2.84 -6.73 -3.75
CA GLU A 27 1.47 -6.98 -3.29
C GLU A 27 1.42 -8.34 -2.61
N ASN A 28 0.75 -8.39 -1.45
CA ASN A 28 0.50 -9.64 -0.75
C ASN A 28 -1.00 -9.85 -0.67
N HIS A 29 -1.54 -10.60 -1.62
CA HIS A 29 -2.98 -10.83 -1.73
C HIS A 29 -3.54 -11.67 -0.59
N GLU A 30 -2.72 -12.58 -0.06
CA GLU A 30 -3.14 -13.42 1.05
C GLU A 30 -3.41 -12.60 2.30
N MET A 31 -2.54 -11.68 2.59
CA MET A 31 -2.68 -10.84 3.78
C MET A 31 -3.50 -9.57 3.53
N GLY A 32 -3.81 -9.29 2.26
CA GLY A 32 -4.60 -8.12 1.92
C GLY A 32 -3.87 -6.81 2.14
N LEU A 33 -2.60 -6.77 1.79
CA LEU A 33 -1.80 -5.56 1.93
C LEU A 33 -0.88 -5.39 0.73
N TYR A 34 -0.27 -4.23 0.59
CA TYR A 34 0.71 -4.00 -0.44
C TYR A 34 1.73 -2.97 0.03
N PHE A 35 2.82 -2.86 -0.70
CA PHE A 35 3.89 -1.92 -0.41
C PHE A 35 4.07 -0.94 -1.55
N ILE A 36 4.37 0.30 -1.23
CA ILE A 36 4.71 1.32 -2.22
C ILE A 36 6.10 1.85 -1.91
N ASN A 37 6.74 2.43 -2.93
CA ASN A 37 8.01 3.12 -2.77
C ASN A 37 7.76 4.62 -2.70
N ASP A 38 8.45 5.30 -1.78
CA ASP A 38 8.49 6.75 -1.83
C ASP A 38 9.66 7.22 -2.74
N PRO A 39 9.82 8.54 -2.98
CA PRO A 39 10.91 9.01 -3.84
C PRO A 39 12.31 8.65 -3.36
N ASP A 40 12.47 8.38 -2.06
CA ASP A 40 13.75 7.96 -1.48
C ASP A 40 13.92 6.45 -1.44
N ASP A 41 13.02 5.72 -2.11
CA ASP A 41 13.06 4.27 -2.22
C ASP A 41 12.78 3.55 -0.90
N TYR A 42 12.12 4.21 0.04
CA TYR A 42 11.62 3.54 1.23
C TYR A 42 10.33 2.80 0.92
N TRP A 43 10.18 1.66 1.54
CA TRP A 43 8.95 0.87 1.42
C TRP A 43 7.93 1.33 2.45
N ILE A 44 6.71 1.56 2.00
CA ILE A 44 5.60 1.92 2.88
C ILE A 44 4.55 0.83 2.74
N GLU A 45 4.23 0.20 3.86
CA GLU A 45 3.21 -0.84 3.89
C GLU A 45 1.83 -0.20 3.98
N VAL A 46 0.92 -0.61 3.09
CA VAL A 46 -0.43 -0.06 3.06
C VAL A 46 -1.42 -1.20 3.30
N LEU A 47 -2.28 -1.05 4.28
CA LEU A 47 -3.24 -2.09 4.64
C LEU A 47 -4.56 -1.46 5.11
N PRO A 48 -5.65 -2.24 5.07
CA PRO A 48 -6.94 -1.75 5.53
C PRO A 48 -6.94 -1.47 7.03
N LEU A 49 -7.78 -0.53 7.45
CA LEU A 49 -7.87 -0.18 8.86
C LEU A 49 -8.24 -1.38 9.74
N ASN A 50 -9.05 -2.28 9.20
CA ASN A 50 -9.53 -3.46 9.92
C ASN A 50 -8.67 -4.70 9.74
N HIS A 51 -7.49 -4.51 9.22
CA HIS A 51 -6.59 -5.64 8.96
C HIS A 51 -6.15 -6.37 10.22
#